data_85bdd60d6ceaf3f11b5cc95d7431cdec
#
_entry.id   85bdd60d6ceaf3f11b5cc95d7431cdec
#
_cell.length_a   1.000
_cell.length_b   1.000
_cell.length_c   1.000
_cell.angle_alpha   90.00
_cell.angle_beta   90.00
_cell.angle_gamma   90.00
#
_symmetry.space_group_name_H-M   'P 1'
#
loop_
_entity.id
_entity.type
_entity.pdbx_description
1 polymer ?
#
loop_
_entity_poly.entity_id
_entity_poly.type
_entity_poly.pdbx_seq_one_letter_code
_entity_poly.pdbx_strand_id
1 'polypeptide(L)'
;MARGFESKDVEFQQAEAERVKKLGQPLTAGERDRLSRRQTIELALARARADLAIARTAAHRKMLTDAIDALERQLQSIVQSAVSAGPSPFK
;
A
#
# COMPACT_ATOMS: atom_id res chain seq x y z
N MET A 1 -17.69 3.17 40.26
CA MET A 1 -17.63 3.99 39.62
C MET A 1 -16.90 4.08 38.37
N ALA A 2 -17.11 5.11 37.72
CA ALA A 2 -16.53 5.29 36.42
C ALA A 2 -15.03 5.45 36.42
N ARG A 3 -14.45 5.64 37.57
CA ARG A 3 -13.04 5.88 37.59
C ARG A 3 -12.19 4.76 37.10
N GLY A 4 -12.46 3.55 37.49
CA GLY A 4 -11.69 2.43 36.98
C GLY A 4 -11.86 2.25 35.52
N PHE A 5 -13.05 2.51 35.07
CA PHE A 5 -13.35 2.42 33.68
C PHE A 5 -12.57 3.47 32.88
N GLU A 6 -12.52 4.66 33.39
CA GLU A 6 -11.79 5.73 32.77
C GLU A 6 -10.30 5.43 32.70
N SER A 7 -9.76 4.82 33.73
CA SER A 7 -8.37 4.44 33.72
C SER A 7 -8.06 3.50 32.56
N LYS A 8 -8.90 2.53 32.39
CA LYS A 8 -8.71 1.61 31.26
C LYS A 8 -8.75 2.32 29.94
N ASP A 9 -9.68 3.24 29.82
CA ASP A 9 -9.79 3.99 28.58
C ASP A 9 -8.54 4.79 28.32
N VAL A 10 -7.99 5.39 29.35
CA VAL A 10 -6.79 6.20 29.18
C VAL A 10 -5.62 5.33 28.75
N GLU A 11 -5.47 4.17 29.35
CA GLU A 11 -4.38 3.28 28.96
C GLU A 11 -4.54 2.81 27.52
N PHE A 12 -5.78 2.48 27.15
CA PHE A 12 -6.03 2.06 25.79
C PHE A 12 -5.72 3.17 24.81
N GLN A 13 -6.12 4.37 25.14
CA GLN A 13 -5.86 5.51 24.26
C GLN A 13 -4.38 5.78 24.12
N GLN A 14 -3.63 5.61 25.18
CA GLN A 14 -2.19 5.80 25.10
C GLN A 14 -1.54 4.79 24.18
N ALA A 15 -1.97 3.54 24.29
CA ALA A 15 -1.44 2.52 23.41
C ALA A 15 -1.76 2.81 21.95
N GLU A 16 -2.98 3.27 21.72
CA GLU A 16 -3.37 3.62 20.36
C GLU A 16 -2.57 4.81 19.86
N ALA A 17 -2.37 5.80 20.71
CA ALA A 17 -1.64 6.98 20.30
C ALA A 17 -0.20 6.63 19.96
N GLU A 18 0.41 5.74 20.71
CA GLU A 18 1.78 5.34 20.44
C GLU A 18 1.87 4.57 19.14
N ARG A 19 0.89 3.72 18.90
CA ARG A 19 0.87 2.98 17.66
C ARG A 19 0.71 3.91 16.47
N VAL A 20 -0.19 4.86 16.58
CA VAL A 20 -0.40 5.84 15.52
C VAL A 20 0.85 6.67 15.30
N LYS A 21 1.52 7.02 16.38
CA LYS A 21 2.75 7.76 16.26
C LYS A 21 3.80 7.02 15.46
N LYS A 22 3.98 5.73 15.76
CA LYS A 22 4.94 4.94 15.02
C LYS A 22 4.58 4.83 13.56
N LEU A 23 3.30 4.56 13.29
CA LEU A 23 2.85 4.40 11.93
C LEU A 23 2.71 5.73 11.23
N GLY A 24 2.44 6.78 12.00
CA GLY A 24 2.17 8.08 11.41
C GLY A 24 3.33 9.02 11.41
N GLN A 25 4.54 8.52 11.57
CA GLN A 25 5.70 9.39 11.48
C GLN A 25 5.73 10.03 10.10
N PRO A 26 6.21 11.27 10.03
CA PRO A 26 6.25 11.92 8.73
C PRO A 26 7.08 11.12 7.76
N LEU A 27 6.51 10.90 6.60
CA LEU A 27 7.22 10.19 5.55
C LEU A 27 8.16 11.14 4.86
N THR A 28 9.28 10.60 4.41
CA THR A 28 10.19 11.39 3.58
C THR A 28 9.54 11.62 2.22
N ALA A 29 10.07 12.56 1.48
CA ALA A 29 9.55 12.83 0.15
C ALA A 29 9.62 11.60 -0.73
N GLY A 30 10.70 10.84 -0.61
CA GLY A 30 10.81 9.61 -1.38
C GLY A 30 9.78 8.56 -1.00
N GLU A 31 9.51 8.45 0.30
CA GLU A 31 8.51 7.49 0.76
C GLU A 31 7.12 7.87 0.31
N ARG A 32 6.80 9.15 0.35
CA ARG A 32 5.51 9.61 -0.14
C ARG A 32 5.35 9.35 -1.62
N ASP A 33 6.42 9.57 -2.35
CA ASP A 33 6.41 9.36 -3.79
C ASP A 33 6.16 7.89 -4.10
N ARG A 34 6.85 6.99 -3.41
CA ARG A 34 6.67 5.57 -3.62
C ARG A 34 5.26 5.12 -3.26
N LEU A 35 4.74 5.66 -2.15
CA LEU A 35 3.39 5.31 -1.74
C LEU A 35 2.37 5.79 -2.76
N SER A 36 2.56 7.00 -3.26
CA SER A 36 1.67 7.56 -4.26
C SER A 36 1.70 6.73 -5.54
N ARG A 37 2.89 6.36 -5.99
CA ARG A 37 3.02 5.53 -7.18
C ARG A 37 2.37 4.17 -6.99
N ARG A 38 2.59 3.59 -5.83
CA ARG A 38 2.00 2.29 -5.54
C ARG A 38 0.49 2.35 -5.59
N GLN A 39 -0.09 3.38 -4.99
CA GLN A 39 -1.53 3.53 -5.01
C GLN A 39 -2.05 3.72 -6.42
N THR A 40 -1.36 4.51 -7.22
CA THR A 40 -1.75 4.73 -8.59
C THR A 40 -1.73 3.43 -9.39
N ILE A 41 -0.69 2.65 -9.20
CA ILE A 41 -0.57 1.38 -9.92
C ILE A 41 -1.62 0.39 -9.45
N GLU A 42 -1.88 0.35 -8.15
CA GLU A 42 -2.89 -0.56 -7.63
C GLU A 42 -4.28 -0.22 -8.17
N LEU A 43 -4.58 1.07 -8.28
CA LEU A 43 -5.85 1.49 -8.86
C LEU A 43 -5.92 1.13 -10.33
N ALA A 44 -4.83 1.34 -11.06
CA ALA A 44 -4.79 0.98 -12.48
C ALA A 44 -4.97 -0.51 -12.67
N LEU A 45 -4.36 -1.31 -11.79
CA LEU A 45 -4.51 -2.76 -11.83
C LEU A 45 -5.96 -3.17 -11.61
N ALA A 46 -6.59 -2.58 -10.59
CA ALA A 46 -7.97 -2.90 -10.28
C ALA A 46 -8.87 -2.58 -11.48
N ARG A 47 -8.62 -1.44 -12.10
CA ARG A 47 -9.40 -1.05 -13.25
C ARG A 47 -9.18 -1.97 -14.44
N ALA A 48 -7.92 -2.30 -14.70
CA ALA A 48 -7.60 -3.18 -15.82
C ALA A 48 -8.21 -4.56 -15.62
N ARG A 49 -8.18 -5.07 -14.41
CA ARG A 49 -8.79 -6.37 -14.13
C ARG A 49 -10.29 -6.32 -14.30
N ALA A 50 -10.92 -5.24 -13.86
CA ALA A 50 -12.36 -5.09 -14.05
C ALA A 50 -12.69 -5.01 -15.54
N ASP A 51 -11.91 -4.28 -16.31
CA ASP A 51 -12.12 -4.17 -17.74
C ASP A 51 -11.92 -5.52 -18.41
N LEU A 52 -10.93 -6.29 -17.98
CA LEU A 52 -10.69 -7.60 -18.54
C LEU A 52 -11.87 -8.53 -18.31
N ALA A 53 -12.52 -8.40 -17.17
CA ALA A 53 -13.66 -9.25 -16.86
C ALA A 53 -14.81 -9.02 -17.82
N ILE A 54 -14.92 -7.83 -18.39
CA ILE A 54 -16.00 -7.51 -19.32
C ILE A 54 -15.53 -7.39 -20.74
N ALA A 55 -14.25 -7.55 -21.00
CA ALA A 55 -13.73 -7.45 -22.36
C ALA A 55 -14.24 -8.61 -23.20
N ARG A 56 -14.65 -8.30 -24.43
CA ARG A 56 -15.25 -9.32 -25.28
C ARG A 56 -14.36 -9.78 -26.42
N THR A 57 -13.52 -8.90 -26.92
CA THR A 57 -12.67 -9.26 -28.05
C THR A 57 -11.35 -9.82 -27.54
N ALA A 58 -10.77 -10.73 -28.31
CA ALA A 58 -9.49 -11.31 -27.97
C ALA A 58 -8.39 -10.28 -27.94
N ALA A 59 -8.43 -9.34 -28.88
CA ALA A 59 -7.43 -8.31 -28.96
C ALA A 59 -7.47 -7.41 -27.71
N HIS A 60 -8.67 -7.04 -27.31
CA HIS A 60 -8.84 -6.21 -26.14
C HIS A 60 -8.38 -6.92 -24.88
N ARG A 61 -8.73 -8.20 -24.77
CA ARG A 61 -8.31 -9.00 -23.62
C ARG A 61 -6.80 -9.14 -23.57
N LYS A 62 -6.18 -9.34 -24.70
CA LYS A 62 -4.73 -9.43 -24.74
C LYS A 62 -4.08 -8.13 -24.33
N MET A 63 -4.61 -7.02 -24.81
CA MET A 63 -4.10 -5.72 -24.45
C MET A 63 -4.19 -5.50 -22.94
N LEU A 64 -5.32 -5.86 -22.35
CA LEU A 64 -5.51 -5.69 -20.93
C LEU A 64 -4.61 -6.63 -20.14
N THR A 65 -4.45 -7.86 -20.60
CA THR A 65 -3.56 -8.81 -19.92
C THR A 65 -2.13 -8.29 -19.93
N ASP A 66 -1.69 -7.77 -21.06
CA ASP A 66 -0.35 -7.21 -21.16
C ASP A 66 -0.19 -6.01 -20.25
N ALA A 67 -1.22 -5.17 -20.17
CA ALA A 67 -1.19 -4.02 -19.28
C ALA A 67 -1.12 -4.45 -17.82
N ILE A 68 -1.87 -5.48 -17.46
CA ILE A 68 -1.85 -6.00 -16.10
C ILE A 68 -0.46 -6.51 -15.76
N ASP A 69 0.14 -7.26 -16.66
CA ASP A 69 1.49 -7.77 -16.45
C ASP A 69 2.48 -6.63 -16.22
N ALA A 70 2.40 -5.61 -17.04
CA ALA A 70 3.30 -4.47 -16.92
C ALA A 70 3.09 -3.76 -15.58
N LEU A 71 1.84 -3.58 -15.19
CA LEU A 71 1.54 -2.91 -13.93
C LEU A 71 2.00 -3.74 -12.74
N GLU A 72 1.84 -5.05 -12.81
CA GLU A 72 2.30 -5.91 -11.74
C GLU A 72 3.81 -5.85 -11.60
N ARG A 73 4.52 -5.80 -12.71
CA ARG A 73 5.96 -5.64 -12.66
C ARG A 73 6.37 -4.32 -12.04
N GLN A 74 5.66 -3.27 -12.39
CA GLN A 74 5.94 -1.97 -11.81
C GLN A 74 5.70 -1.98 -10.30
N LEU A 75 4.62 -2.63 -9.88
CA LEU A 75 4.31 -2.71 -8.47
C LEU A 75 5.39 -3.48 -7.72
N GLN A 76 5.82 -4.59 -8.28
CA GLN A 76 6.89 -5.37 -7.67
C GLN A 76 8.17 -4.57 -7.58
N SER A 77 8.46 -3.80 -8.60
CA SER A 77 9.66 -2.98 -8.61
C SER A 77 9.63 -1.97 -7.49
N ILE A 78 8.48 -1.35 -7.27
CA ILE A 78 8.34 -0.38 -6.19
C ILE A 78 8.49 -1.06 -4.82
N VAL A 79 7.86 -2.22 -4.66
CA VAL A 79 7.94 -2.93 -3.40
C VAL A 79 9.36 -3.38 -3.13
N GLN A 80 10.05 -3.89 -4.14
CA GLN A 80 11.42 -4.31 -3.96
C GLN A 80 12.34 -3.14 -3.69
N SER A 81 12.08 -2.02 -4.32
CA SER A 81 12.85 -0.82 -4.08
C SER A 81 12.72 -0.39 -2.63
N ALA A 82 11.51 -0.47 -2.08
CA ALA A 82 11.29 -0.10 -0.70
C ALA A 82 12.01 -1.07 0.24
N VAL A 83 11.98 -2.35 -0.09
CA VAL A 83 12.67 -3.35 0.72
C VAL A 83 14.16 -3.16 0.64
N SER A 84 14.67 -2.89 -0.54
CA SER A 84 16.10 -2.67 -0.72
C SER A 84 16.58 -1.43 0.01
N ALA A 85 15.71 -0.41 0.06
CA ALA A 85 16.09 0.82 0.72
C ALA A 85 16.09 0.69 2.22
N GLY A 86 15.41 -0.32 2.75
CA GLY A 86 15.36 -0.51 4.18
C GLY A 86 16.67 -0.99 4.74
N PRO A 87 16.81 -0.97 6.05
CA PRO A 87 18.04 -1.44 6.67
C PRO A 87 18.21 -2.92 6.43
N SER A 88 19.41 -3.29 6.11
CA SER A 88 19.70 -4.66 5.83
C SER A 88 19.92 -5.43 7.12
N PRO A 89 19.25 -6.52 7.31
CA PRO A 89 19.43 -7.30 8.52
C PRO A 89 20.73 -8.09 8.51
N PHE A 90 21.35 -8.16 7.38
CA PHE A 90 22.50 -8.93 7.32
C PHE A 90 23.66 -8.14 7.28
N LYS A 91 23.91 -7.40 7.91
CA LYS A 91 25.15 -6.75 7.76
C LYS A 91 25.76 -6.71 9.03
#